data_baa6536ac043072531e1f68783cdf46f
#
_entry.id   baa6536ac043072531e1f68783cdf46f
#
_cell.length_a   1.000
_cell.length_b   1.000
_cell.length_c   1.000
_cell.angle_alpha   90.00
_cell.angle_beta   90.00
_cell.angle_gamma   90.00
#
_symmetry.space_group_name_H-M   'P 1'
#
loop_
_entity.id
_entity.type
_entity.pdbx_description
1 polymer ?
#
loop_
_entity_poly.entity_id
_entity_poly.type
_entity_poly.pdbx_seq_one_letter_code
_entity_poly.pdbx_strand_id
1 'polypeptide(L)'
;SPLRDVYKRQERTYIDNVLDFSSATASEMMKPRTSVVALDVESTDEEILELLGENRYSRVPVYEDSIDNIIGILYMKDVVRLLAQGEKIHLKDILRDPYFIGESAVADRIFREMKARNLSIAVVVDEYAGTSGIITMEDILEELVGNIDDEYDLDSRDVILLEKGVYLVDPEMRIDEVNDHFHLNLASEKADSIGGFVIERLDRIPKQGDVIRYGDLVFTVNEMQGLKITKLKIKIGSEG
;
A
#
# COMPACT_ATOMS: atom_id res chain seq x y z
N SER A 1 -16.54 3.09 29.59
CA SER A 1 -16.21 1.70 29.22
C SER A 1 -15.17 1.74 28.12
N PRO A 2 -14.08 0.95 28.19
CA PRO A 2 -12.99 1.00 27.22
C PRO A 2 -13.46 0.92 25.77
N LEU A 3 -14.43 0.06 25.46
CA LEU A 3 -15.04 -0.07 24.13
C LEU A 3 -15.70 1.23 23.65
N ARG A 4 -16.34 1.99 24.54
CA ARG A 4 -17.00 3.25 24.18
C ARG A 4 -16.01 4.36 23.86
N ASP A 5 -14.80 4.30 24.43
CA ASP A 5 -13.74 5.26 24.19
C ASP A 5 -12.98 4.95 22.88
N VAL A 6 -12.87 3.67 22.51
CA VAL A 6 -12.34 3.22 21.20
C VAL A 6 -13.27 3.68 20.08
N TYR A 7 -14.58 3.41 20.16
CA TYR A 7 -15.56 3.88 19.16
C TYR A 7 -15.55 5.40 18.97
N LYS A 8 -15.41 6.17 20.05
CA LYS A 8 -15.32 7.62 19.96
C LYS A 8 -14.03 8.13 19.31
N ARG A 9 -12.92 7.41 19.42
CA ARG A 9 -11.67 7.75 18.71
C ARG A 9 -11.81 7.47 17.22
N GLN A 10 -12.33 6.30 16.83
CA GLN A 10 -12.57 5.95 15.43
C GLN A 10 -13.52 6.95 14.76
N GLU A 11 -14.65 7.29 15.40
CA GLU A 11 -15.58 8.30 14.87
C GLU A 11 -14.89 9.66 14.66
N ARG A 12 -13.97 10.08 15.53
CA ARG A 12 -13.20 11.31 15.35
C ARG A 12 -12.24 11.21 14.19
N THR A 13 -11.49 10.12 14.07
CA THR A 13 -10.55 9.90 12.97
C THR A 13 -11.26 9.93 11.61
N TYR A 14 -12.43 9.29 11.49
CA TYR A 14 -13.23 9.37 10.26
C TYR A 14 -13.73 10.79 9.95
N ILE A 15 -14.12 11.55 10.96
CA ILE A 15 -14.55 12.93 10.76
C ILE A 15 -13.37 13.80 10.32
N ASP A 16 -12.22 13.65 10.94
CA ASP A 16 -10.99 14.38 10.59
C ASP A 16 -10.56 14.02 9.16
N ASN A 17 -10.52 12.75 8.79
CA ASN A 17 -10.20 12.30 7.43
C ASN A 17 -11.18 12.86 6.38
N VAL A 18 -12.48 12.91 6.67
CA VAL A 18 -13.48 13.50 5.76
C VAL A 18 -13.25 14.99 5.60
N LEU A 19 -12.86 15.70 6.64
CA LEU A 19 -12.57 17.14 6.58
C LEU A 19 -11.29 17.39 5.78
N ASP A 20 -10.23 16.61 6.02
CA ASP A 20 -8.96 16.69 5.30
C ASP A 20 -9.15 16.35 3.82
N PHE A 21 -9.90 15.28 3.52
CA PHE A 21 -10.26 14.89 2.16
C PHE A 21 -10.97 16.01 1.39
N SER A 22 -11.86 16.76 2.03
CA SER A 22 -12.60 17.83 1.37
C SER A 22 -11.71 18.96 0.86
N SER A 23 -10.50 19.12 1.41
CA SER A 23 -9.52 20.15 1.06
C SER A 23 -8.30 19.60 0.32
N ALA A 24 -8.06 18.28 0.33
CA ALA A 24 -6.95 17.66 -0.36
C ALA A 24 -6.99 17.92 -1.87
N THR A 25 -5.83 18.15 -2.46
CA THR A 25 -5.68 18.43 -3.89
C THR A 25 -5.19 17.20 -4.67
N ALA A 26 -5.35 17.21 -5.98
CA ALA A 26 -4.84 16.16 -6.85
C ALA A 26 -3.33 15.94 -6.66
N SER A 27 -2.56 17.02 -6.52
CA SER A 27 -1.11 16.95 -6.32
C SER A 27 -0.70 16.31 -5.00
N GLU A 28 -1.53 16.38 -3.97
CA GLU A 28 -1.28 15.75 -2.66
C GLU A 28 -1.60 14.25 -2.66
N MET A 29 -2.59 13.83 -3.45
CA MET A 29 -3.06 12.45 -3.51
C MET A 29 -2.44 11.63 -4.64
N MET A 30 -1.92 12.27 -5.69
CA MET A 30 -1.47 11.57 -6.89
C MET A 30 -0.26 10.69 -6.63
N LYS A 31 -0.20 9.58 -7.34
CA LYS A 31 1.04 8.88 -7.57
C LYS A 31 1.88 9.73 -8.52
N PRO A 32 3.07 10.22 -8.10
CA PRO A 32 3.85 11.16 -8.89
C PRO A 32 4.38 10.50 -10.17
N ARG A 33 4.59 11.31 -11.22
CA ARG A 33 5.09 10.91 -12.55
C ARG A 33 6.26 9.93 -12.50
N THR A 34 7.21 10.15 -11.59
CA THR A 34 8.40 9.32 -11.45
C THR A 34 8.12 7.89 -10.99
N SER A 35 6.92 7.65 -10.48
CA SER A 35 6.45 6.35 -9.98
C SER A 35 5.33 5.75 -10.84
N VAL A 36 4.90 6.45 -11.89
CA VAL A 36 3.87 5.95 -12.81
C VAL A 36 4.48 4.92 -13.75
N VAL A 37 3.86 3.75 -13.80
CA VAL A 37 4.11 2.76 -14.84
C VAL A 37 3.20 3.07 -16.02
N ALA A 38 3.79 3.29 -17.20
CA ALA A 38 3.08 3.59 -18.44
C ALA A 38 3.72 2.82 -19.60
N LEU A 39 2.96 2.57 -20.65
CA LEU A 39 3.44 1.92 -21.89
C LEU A 39 3.55 2.95 -23.00
N ASP A 40 4.56 2.78 -23.85
CA ASP A 40 4.60 3.43 -25.15
C ASP A 40 3.54 2.80 -26.06
N VAL A 41 2.90 3.58 -26.91
CA VAL A 41 1.94 3.09 -27.89
C VAL A 41 2.55 2.10 -28.89
N GLU A 42 3.87 2.18 -29.10
CA GLU A 42 4.66 1.29 -29.94
C GLU A 42 5.24 0.09 -29.17
N SER A 43 4.87 -0.09 -27.88
CA SER A 43 5.32 -1.25 -27.09
C SER A 43 4.95 -2.57 -27.78
N THR A 44 5.87 -3.52 -27.69
CA THR A 44 5.69 -4.86 -28.25
C THR A 44 4.72 -5.71 -27.42
N ASP A 45 4.18 -6.76 -28.04
CA ASP A 45 3.33 -7.72 -27.34
C ASP A 45 4.06 -8.34 -26.13
N GLU A 46 5.38 -8.57 -26.25
CA GLU A 46 6.22 -9.12 -25.19
C GLU A 46 6.27 -8.19 -23.96
N GLU A 47 6.47 -6.88 -24.18
CA GLU A 47 6.49 -5.87 -23.11
C GLU A 47 5.13 -5.77 -22.41
N ILE A 48 4.04 -5.84 -23.17
CA ILE A 48 2.67 -5.84 -22.63
C ILE A 48 2.43 -7.11 -21.80
N LEU A 49 2.89 -8.26 -22.27
CA LEU A 49 2.74 -9.55 -21.58
C LEU A 49 3.60 -9.61 -20.31
N GLU A 50 4.80 -9.04 -20.30
CA GLU A 50 5.64 -8.92 -19.12
C GLU A 50 4.93 -8.12 -18.04
N LEU A 51 4.40 -6.95 -18.40
CA LEU A 51 3.65 -6.11 -17.48
C LEU A 51 2.36 -6.80 -16.96
N LEU A 52 1.67 -7.55 -17.84
CA LEU A 52 0.52 -8.36 -17.42
C LEU A 52 0.94 -9.47 -16.43
N GLY A 53 2.11 -10.09 -16.65
CA GLY A 53 2.66 -11.14 -15.80
C GLY A 53 3.00 -10.68 -14.38
N GLU A 54 3.36 -9.40 -14.20
CA GLU A 54 3.57 -8.83 -12.87
C GLU A 54 2.28 -8.76 -12.02
N ASN A 55 1.11 -8.84 -12.67
CA ASN A 55 -0.24 -8.84 -12.05
C ASN A 55 -0.47 -7.69 -11.03
N ARG A 56 0.24 -6.58 -11.22
CA ARG A 56 0.20 -5.42 -10.28
C ARG A 56 -0.75 -4.33 -10.73
N TYR A 57 -1.03 -4.27 -12.04
CA TYR A 57 -1.73 -3.12 -12.63
C TYR A 57 -2.96 -3.58 -13.40
N SER A 58 -4.12 -3.11 -13.00
CA SER A 58 -5.37 -3.35 -13.73
C SER A 58 -5.56 -2.38 -14.90
N ARG A 59 -4.93 -1.20 -14.81
CA ARG A 59 -5.03 -0.10 -15.78
C ARG A 59 -3.68 0.57 -15.91
N VAL A 60 -3.28 0.84 -17.13
CA VAL A 60 -1.97 1.41 -17.43
C VAL A 60 -2.15 2.56 -18.42
N PRO A 61 -1.63 3.77 -18.10
CA PRO A 61 -1.57 4.86 -19.08
C PRO A 61 -0.71 4.47 -20.28
N VAL A 62 -1.14 4.87 -21.47
CA VAL A 62 -0.39 4.68 -22.72
C VAL A 62 -0.09 6.06 -23.28
N TYR A 63 1.17 6.29 -23.63
CA TYR A 63 1.64 7.54 -24.18
C TYR A 63 2.18 7.37 -25.61
N GLU A 64 2.25 8.47 -26.34
CA GLU A 64 2.89 8.57 -27.65
C GLU A 64 4.00 9.61 -27.56
N ASP A 65 5.20 9.25 -27.98
CA ASP A 65 6.45 10.04 -27.94
C ASP A 65 6.99 10.31 -26.53
N SER A 66 6.16 10.73 -25.60
CA SER A 66 6.54 11.13 -24.23
C SER A 66 5.41 10.86 -23.24
N ILE A 67 5.77 10.58 -21.99
CA ILE A 67 4.81 10.43 -20.89
C ILE A 67 3.94 11.69 -20.67
N ASP A 68 4.35 12.85 -21.21
CA ASP A 68 3.54 14.07 -21.19
C ASP A 68 2.38 14.01 -22.19
N ASN A 69 2.41 13.09 -23.14
CA ASN A 69 1.37 12.89 -24.13
C ASN A 69 0.64 11.55 -23.90
N ILE A 70 -0.14 11.47 -22.84
CA ILE A 70 -0.99 10.29 -22.59
C ILE A 70 -2.15 10.27 -23.58
N ILE A 71 -2.20 9.26 -24.44
CA ILE A 71 -3.21 9.11 -25.47
C ILE A 71 -4.36 8.19 -25.09
N GLY A 72 -4.21 7.41 -24.02
CA GLY A 72 -5.25 6.49 -23.58
C GLY A 72 -4.90 5.72 -22.32
N ILE A 73 -5.87 4.95 -21.86
CA ILE A 73 -5.74 4.02 -20.74
C ILE A 73 -5.98 2.61 -21.24
N LEU A 74 -4.98 1.75 -21.07
CA LEU A 74 -5.07 0.31 -21.34
C LEU A 74 -5.67 -0.39 -20.11
N TYR A 75 -6.73 -1.16 -20.34
CA TYR A 75 -7.29 -2.06 -19.33
C TYR A 75 -6.70 -3.47 -19.56
N MET A 76 -5.95 -3.99 -18.60
CA MET A 76 -5.27 -5.27 -18.75
C MET A 76 -6.23 -6.45 -18.99
N LYS A 77 -7.48 -6.35 -18.48
CA LYS A 77 -8.54 -7.34 -18.78
C LYS A 77 -8.90 -7.41 -20.29
N ASP A 78 -8.74 -6.31 -21.03
CA ASP A 78 -9.03 -6.29 -22.47
C ASP A 78 -7.90 -7.01 -23.23
N VAL A 79 -6.65 -6.90 -22.77
CA VAL A 79 -5.51 -7.70 -23.26
C VAL A 79 -5.75 -9.19 -23.02
N VAL A 80 -6.12 -9.58 -21.80
CA VAL A 80 -6.43 -10.98 -21.46
C VAL A 80 -7.52 -11.55 -22.37
N ARG A 81 -8.56 -10.75 -22.65
CA ARG A 81 -9.66 -11.17 -23.54
C ARG A 81 -9.16 -11.43 -24.97
N LEU A 82 -8.34 -10.54 -25.55
CA LEU A 82 -7.79 -10.71 -26.90
C LEU A 82 -6.92 -11.96 -26.97
N LEU A 83 -6.05 -12.17 -25.99
CA LEU A 83 -5.21 -13.37 -25.92
C LEU A 83 -6.02 -14.66 -25.87
N ALA A 84 -7.11 -14.66 -25.06
CA ALA A 84 -8.00 -15.82 -24.97
C ALA A 84 -8.73 -16.12 -26.30
N GLN A 85 -8.91 -15.11 -27.14
CA GLN A 85 -9.51 -15.23 -28.47
C GLN A 85 -8.50 -15.55 -29.58
N GLY A 86 -7.19 -15.55 -29.23
CA GLY A 86 -6.11 -15.73 -30.22
C GLY A 86 -5.92 -14.53 -31.14
N GLU A 87 -6.39 -13.37 -30.73
CA GLU A 87 -6.28 -12.11 -31.47
C GLU A 87 -4.96 -11.39 -31.15
N LYS A 88 -4.45 -10.62 -32.14
CA LYS A 88 -3.28 -9.77 -31.91
C LYS A 88 -3.65 -8.52 -31.10
N ILE A 89 -2.70 -8.05 -30.33
CA ILE A 89 -2.85 -6.82 -29.55
C ILE A 89 -2.52 -5.64 -30.48
N HIS A 90 -3.51 -4.77 -30.70
CA HIS A 90 -3.31 -3.46 -31.33
C HIS A 90 -3.72 -2.40 -30.31
N LEU A 91 -2.74 -1.81 -29.61
CA LEU A 91 -2.99 -0.91 -28.49
C LEU A 91 -3.99 0.20 -28.84
N LYS A 92 -3.79 0.88 -29.97
CA LYS A 92 -4.66 2.00 -30.40
C LYS A 92 -6.14 1.64 -30.51
N ASP A 93 -6.46 0.37 -30.78
CA ASP A 93 -7.85 -0.08 -30.97
C ASP A 93 -8.58 -0.40 -29.66
N ILE A 94 -7.83 -0.57 -28.56
CA ILE A 94 -8.38 -1.00 -27.26
C ILE A 94 -8.17 0.02 -26.15
N LEU A 95 -7.55 1.17 -26.44
CA LEU A 95 -7.39 2.24 -25.49
C LEU A 95 -8.74 2.89 -25.19
N ARG A 96 -8.91 3.29 -23.94
CA ARG A 96 -10.02 4.16 -23.52
C ARG A 96 -9.53 5.58 -23.34
N ASP A 97 -10.41 6.54 -23.59
CA ASP A 97 -10.09 7.95 -23.44
C ASP A 97 -9.58 8.26 -22.04
N PRO A 98 -8.46 8.97 -21.91
CA PRO A 98 -7.94 9.39 -20.62
C PRO A 98 -8.78 10.53 -20.05
N TYR A 99 -8.96 10.54 -18.74
CA TYR A 99 -9.60 11.64 -18.03
C TYR A 99 -8.52 12.48 -17.37
N PHE A 100 -8.43 13.74 -17.79
CA PHE A 100 -7.43 14.68 -17.30
C PHE A 100 -8.00 15.60 -16.21
N ILE A 101 -7.20 15.84 -15.17
CA ILE A 101 -7.50 16.77 -14.09
C ILE A 101 -6.25 17.63 -13.79
N GLY A 102 -6.46 18.87 -13.38
CA GLY A 102 -5.36 19.74 -12.94
C GLY A 102 -4.88 19.40 -11.52
N GLU A 103 -3.62 19.70 -11.21
CA GLU A 103 -3.01 19.49 -9.89
C GLU A 103 -3.78 20.10 -8.72
N SER A 104 -4.43 21.24 -8.95
CA SER A 104 -5.22 21.97 -7.94
C SER A 104 -6.65 21.49 -7.79
N ALA A 105 -7.09 20.48 -8.54
CA ALA A 105 -8.42 19.92 -8.40
C ALA A 105 -8.59 19.29 -7.01
N VAL A 106 -9.72 19.55 -6.35
CA VAL A 106 -9.97 19.03 -5.00
C VAL A 106 -10.58 17.63 -5.02
N ALA A 107 -10.22 16.83 -4.04
CA ALA A 107 -10.56 15.41 -3.91
C ALA A 107 -12.06 15.12 -4.06
N ASP A 108 -12.92 15.87 -3.37
CA ASP A 108 -14.38 15.70 -3.43
C ASP A 108 -14.91 15.86 -4.86
N ARG A 109 -14.42 16.85 -5.60
CA ARG A 109 -14.79 17.05 -7.00
C ARG A 109 -14.32 15.90 -7.88
N ILE A 110 -13.05 15.49 -7.73
CA ILE A 110 -12.47 14.39 -8.50
C ILE A 110 -13.28 13.11 -8.26
N PHE A 111 -13.54 12.78 -7.00
CA PHE A 111 -14.35 11.62 -6.62
C PHE A 111 -15.72 11.59 -7.27
N ARG A 112 -16.47 12.71 -7.19
CA ARG A 112 -17.81 12.82 -7.79
C ARG A 112 -17.78 12.66 -9.30
N GLU A 113 -16.84 13.30 -9.98
CA GLU A 113 -16.73 13.23 -11.43
C GLU A 113 -16.31 11.83 -11.90
N MET A 114 -15.33 11.21 -11.26
CA MET A 114 -14.89 9.84 -11.57
C MET A 114 -16.03 8.84 -11.33
N LYS A 115 -16.76 8.98 -10.21
CA LYS A 115 -17.90 8.12 -9.89
C LYS A 115 -19.03 8.29 -10.90
N ALA A 116 -19.39 9.54 -11.25
CA ALA A 116 -20.47 9.83 -12.19
C ALA A 116 -20.19 9.27 -13.59
N ARG A 117 -18.91 9.27 -14.02
CA ARG A 117 -18.44 8.76 -15.31
C ARG A 117 -18.02 7.30 -15.27
N ASN A 118 -18.10 6.64 -14.13
CA ASN A 118 -17.62 5.27 -13.91
C ASN A 118 -16.13 5.08 -14.30
N LEU A 119 -15.30 6.07 -13.94
CA LEU A 119 -13.88 6.09 -14.17
C LEU A 119 -13.13 5.56 -12.93
N SER A 120 -12.05 4.85 -13.15
CA SER A 120 -11.23 4.30 -12.07
C SER A 120 -9.82 4.87 -12.03
N ILE A 121 -9.45 5.70 -13.01
CA ILE A 121 -8.16 6.35 -13.11
C ILE A 121 -8.31 7.72 -13.76
N ALA A 122 -7.54 8.70 -13.29
CA ALA A 122 -7.40 10.03 -13.85
C ALA A 122 -5.91 10.35 -14.04
N VAL A 123 -5.59 11.11 -15.07
CA VAL A 123 -4.25 11.65 -15.33
C VAL A 123 -4.20 13.07 -14.79
N VAL A 124 -3.24 13.35 -13.93
CA VAL A 124 -3.01 14.68 -13.37
C VAL A 124 -2.03 15.44 -14.25
N VAL A 125 -2.40 16.66 -14.63
CA VAL A 125 -1.60 17.51 -15.49
C VAL A 125 -1.31 18.86 -14.82
N ASP A 126 -0.13 19.40 -15.13
CA ASP A 126 0.30 20.73 -14.72
C ASP A 126 -0.30 21.83 -15.63
N GLU A 127 0.06 23.09 -15.37
CA GLU A 127 -0.38 24.26 -16.14
C GLU A 127 0.15 24.30 -17.59
N TYR A 128 1.15 23.49 -17.91
CA TYR A 128 1.73 23.36 -19.24
C TYR A 128 1.21 22.14 -19.99
N ALA A 129 0.23 21.46 -19.42
CA ALA A 129 -0.32 20.19 -19.92
C ALA A 129 0.67 19.00 -19.86
N GLY A 130 1.76 19.12 -19.09
CA GLY A 130 2.64 18.01 -18.79
C GLY A 130 2.00 17.06 -17.77
N THR A 131 2.31 15.78 -17.87
CA THR A 131 1.80 14.78 -16.91
C THR A 131 2.56 14.89 -15.58
N SER A 132 1.85 15.23 -14.51
CA SER A 132 2.36 15.29 -13.13
C SER A 132 2.26 13.96 -12.41
N GLY A 133 1.23 13.17 -12.72
CA GLY A 133 0.99 11.89 -12.08
C GLY A 133 -0.34 11.26 -12.49
N ILE A 134 -0.78 10.28 -11.71
CA ILE A 134 -2.09 9.64 -11.85
C ILE A 134 -2.78 9.54 -10.49
N ILE A 135 -4.10 9.48 -10.51
CA ILE A 135 -4.93 9.17 -9.33
C ILE A 135 -5.85 8.03 -9.70
N THR A 136 -5.97 7.05 -8.84
CA THR A 136 -6.95 5.97 -8.96
C THR A 136 -8.12 6.19 -8.01
N MET A 137 -9.23 5.51 -8.24
CA MET A 137 -10.38 5.54 -7.32
C MET A 137 -9.99 4.94 -5.96
N GLU A 138 -9.09 3.97 -5.97
CA GLU A 138 -8.52 3.33 -4.80
C GLU A 138 -7.74 4.35 -3.95
N ASP A 139 -6.89 5.19 -4.56
CA ASP A 139 -6.14 6.25 -3.85
C ASP A 139 -7.10 7.26 -3.19
N ILE A 140 -8.17 7.63 -3.90
CA ILE A 140 -9.20 8.56 -3.37
C ILE A 140 -9.94 7.94 -2.18
N LEU A 141 -10.28 6.66 -2.26
CA LEU A 141 -10.95 5.95 -1.16
C LEU A 141 -10.03 5.79 0.04
N GLU A 142 -8.75 5.52 -0.19
CA GLU A 142 -7.73 5.44 0.87
C GLU A 142 -7.60 6.78 1.60
N GLU A 143 -7.59 7.90 0.88
CA GLU A 143 -7.55 9.23 1.49
C GLU A 143 -8.83 9.55 2.28
N LEU A 144 -10.01 9.15 1.76
CA LEU A 144 -11.30 9.39 2.41
C LEU A 144 -11.49 8.57 3.68
N VAL A 145 -11.10 7.30 3.63
CA VAL A 145 -11.32 6.35 4.74
C VAL A 145 -10.15 6.42 5.73
N GLY A 146 -9.02 6.98 5.29
CA GLY A 146 -7.73 6.81 5.93
C GLY A 146 -7.26 5.38 5.70
N ASN A 147 -6.09 5.05 6.15
CA ASN A 147 -5.79 3.65 6.35
C ASN A 147 -6.92 3.10 7.20
N ILE A 148 -7.76 2.25 6.60
CA ILE A 148 -8.60 1.36 7.39
C ILE A 148 -7.55 0.46 8.06
N ASP A 149 -7.03 0.92 9.18
CA ASP A 149 -6.51 0.03 10.17
C ASP A 149 -7.75 -0.75 10.65
N ASP A 150 -8.09 -1.76 9.85
CA ASP A 150 -8.85 -2.87 10.39
C ASP A 150 -8.04 -3.30 11.60
N GLU A 151 -8.67 -3.34 12.77
CA GLU A 151 -8.06 -3.85 14.00
C GLU A 151 -7.50 -5.28 13.81
N TYR A 152 -7.44 -5.76 12.55
CA TYR A 152 -6.98 -7.06 12.10
C TYR A 152 -6.05 -7.03 10.87
N ASP A 153 -5.89 -5.89 10.19
CA ASP A 153 -4.90 -5.70 9.12
C ASP A 153 -3.71 -4.87 9.62
N LEU A 154 -2.96 -5.43 10.50
CA LEU A 154 -1.52 -5.25 10.42
C LEU A 154 -1.16 -5.71 9.00
N ASP A 155 -0.55 -4.83 8.23
CA ASP A 155 -0.16 -5.08 6.84
C ASP A 155 0.29 -6.54 6.77
N SER A 156 -0.29 -7.33 5.89
CA SER A 156 0.06 -8.77 5.74
C SER A 156 1.55 -9.00 5.45
N ARG A 157 2.32 -7.90 5.41
CA ARG A 157 3.78 -7.81 5.34
C ARG A 157 4.46 -7.70 6.70
N ASP A 158 3.77 -7.15 7.73
CA ASP A 158 4.38 -6.91 9.05
C ASP A 158 4.27 -8.11 9.98
N VAL A 159 3.23 -8.93 9.80
CA VAL A 159 3.03 -10.19 10.55
C VAL A 159 2.65 -11.32 9.60
N ILE A 160 3.50 -12.33 9.52
CA ILE A 160 3.29 -13.54 8.71
C ILE A 160 3.15 -14.73 9.65
N LEU A 161 2.02 -15.41 9.60
CA LEU A 161 1.84 -16.68 10.31
C LEU A 161 2.69 -17.78 9.64
N LEU A 162 3.65 -18.34 10.34
CA LEU A 162 4.47 -19.45 9.86
C LEU A 162 3.84 -20.79 10.20
N GLU A 163 3.41 -20.97 11.45
CA GLU A 163 2.71 -22.14 11.96
C GLU A 163 1.91 -21.72 13.21
N LYS A 164 1.03 -22.60 13.70
CA LYS A 164 0.18 -22.27 14.86
C LYS A 164 1.02 -21.76 16.04
N GLY A 165 0.79 -20.51 16.42
CA GLY A 165 1.49 -19.84 17.52
C GLY A 165 2.90 -19.35 17.18
N VAL A 166 3.32 -19.38 15.90
CA VAL A 166 4.64 -18.87 15.45
C VAL A 166 4.46 -17.88 14.32
N TYR A 167 4.97 -16.69 14.51
CA TYR A 167 4.80 -15.55 13.61
C TYR A 167 6.15 -14.96 13.24
N LEU A 168 6.27 -14.49 11.99
CA LEU A 168 7.36 -13.63 11.55
C LEU A 168 6.84 -12.21 11.58
N VAL A 169 7.56 -11.31 12.25
CA VAL A 169 7.11 -9.95 12.56
C VAL A 169 8.15 -8.95 12.06
N ASP A 170 7.69 -7.80 11.56
CA ASP A 170 8.58 -6.69 11.28
C ASP A 170 9.12 -6.11 12.60
N PRO A 171 10.45 -6.02 12.77
CA PRO A 171 11.04 -5.49 14.00
C PRO A 171 10.77 -3.99 14.23
N GLU A 172 10.31 -3.25 13.23
CA GLU A 172 9.94 -1.84 13.36
C GLU A 172 8.52 -1.64 13.92
N MET A 173 7.71 -2.69 14.00
CA MET A 173 6.41 -2.63 14.66
C MET A 173 6.51 -2.08 16.07
N ARG A 174 5.59 -1.20 16.42
CA ARG A 174 5.53 -0.63 17.78
C ARG A 174 5.11 -1.69 18.80
N ILE A 175 5.61 -1.55 20.03
CA ILE A 175 5.30 -2.48 21.11
C ILE A 175 3.79 -2.50 21.42
N ASP A 176 3.12 -1.34 21.35
CA ASP A 176 1.67 -1.23 21.54
C ASP A 176 0.90 -2.00 20.44
N GLU A 177 1.29 -1.87 19.18
CA GLU A 177 0.70 -2.63 18.04
C GLU A 177 0.86 -4.14 18.23
N VAL A 178 2.06 -4.59 18.61
CA VAL A 178 2.33 -6.01 18.89
C VAL A 178 1.48 -6.51 20.09
N ASN A 179 1.37 -5.68 21.14
CA ASN A 179 0.53 -6.00 22.29
C ASN A 179 -0.94 -6.16 21.91
N ASP A 180 -1.47 -5.24 21.13
CA ASP A 180 -2.87 -5.27 20.70
C ASP A 180 -3.13 -6.47 19.77
N HIS A 181 -2.22 -6.74 18.84
CA HIS A 181 -2.38 -7.84 17.88
C HIS A 181 -2.36 -9.22 18.54
N PHE A 182 -1.43 -9.45 19.45
CA PHE A 182 -1.24 -10.76 20.08
C PHE A 182 -1.83 -10.86 21.48
N HIS A 183 -2.55 -9.82 21.95
CA HIS A 183 -3.10 -9.70 23.30
C HIS A 183 -2.03 -9.89 24.40
N LEU A 184 -0.87 -9.23 24.20
CA LEU A 184 0.28 -9.29 25.09
C LEU A 184 0.36 -8.06 25.98
N ASN A 185 1.29 -8.07 26.95
CA ASN A 185 1.61 -6.96 27.82
C ASN A 185 3.13 -6.73 27.87
N LEU A 186 3.73 -6.54 26.71
CA LEU A 186 5.15 -6.17 26.62
C LEU A 186 5.32 -4.71 27.05
N ALA A 187 6.36 -4.43 27.81
CA ALA A 187 6.73 -3.08 28.21
C ALA A 187 8.23 -2.87 28.10
N SER A 188 8.63 -1.71 27.61
CA SER A 188 10.01 -1.23 27.58
C SER A 188 10.06 0.23 28.03
N GLU A 189 11.11 0.59 28.75
CA GLU A 189 11.37 1.98 29.15
C GLU A 189 12.23 2.73 28.11
N LYS A 190 12.88 2.00 27.18
CA LYS A 190 13.90 2.54 26.28
C LYS A 190 13.59 2.32 24.82
N ALA A 191 12.65 1.44 24.51
CA ALA A 191 12.34 1.09 23.12
C ALA A 191 10.86 1.26 22.81
N ASP A 192 10.56 1.81 21.62
CA ASP A 192 9.21 1.96 21.12
C ASP A 192 8.82 0.81 20.17
N SER A 193 9.81 0.13 19.57
CA SER A 193 9.59 -0.97 18.63
C SER A 193 9.93 -2.34 19.21
N ILE A 194 9.36 -3.40 18.63
CA ILE A 194 9.61 -4.78 19.08
C ILE A 194 11.06 -5.21 18.82
N GLY A 195 11.70 -4.74 17.77
CA GLY A 195 13.13 -4.95 17.53
C GLY A 195 14.00 -4.28 18.61
N GLY A 196 13.63 -3.04 18.98
CA GLY A 196 14.27 -2.31 20.09
C GLY A 196 14.12 -3.04 21.43
N PHE A 197 12.92 -3.57 21.71
CA PHE A 197 12.66 -4.40 22.89
C PHE A 197 13.57 -5.62 22.95
N VAL A 198 13.78 -6.33 21.81
CA VAL A 198 14.68 -7.48 21.74
C VAL A 198 16.14 -7.07 21.99
N ILE A 199 16.59 -5.96 21.39
CA ILE A 199 17.95 -5.43 21.59
C ILE A 199 18.18 -5.03 23.04
N GLU A 200 17.23 -4.36 23.68
CA GLU A 200 17.32 -4.00 25.10
C GLU A 200 17.50 -5.23 26.00
N ARG A 201 16.77 -6.31 25.71
CA ARG A 201 16.84 -7.56 26.48
C ARG A 201 18.11 -8.37 26.21
N LEU A 202 18.67 -8.28 25.00
CA LEU A 202 19.96 -8.91 24.68
C LEU A 202 21.13 -8.21 25.37
N ASP A 203 21.01 -6.92 25.66
CA ASP A 203 22.05 -6.04 26.23
C ASP A 203 23.40 -6.12 25.48
N ARG A 204 23.32 -6.39 24.17
CA ARG A 204 24.45 -6.47 23.24
C ARG A 204 23.96 -6.33 21.79
N ILE A 205 24.93 -6.17 20.88
CA ILE A 205 24.64 -6.20 19.44
C ILE A 205 24.01 -7.55 19.06
N PRO A 206 22.80 -7.54 18.44
CA PRO A 206 22.13 -8.77 18.05
C PRO A 206 22.88 -9.51 16.94
N LYS A 207 22.68 -10.83 16.90
CA LYS A 207 23.14 -11.71 15.82
C LYS A 207 21.99 -12.56 15.34
N GLN A 208 22.01 -12.93 14.07
CA GLN A 208 21.03 -13.87 13.52
C GLN A 208 21.08 -15.18 14.33
N GLY A 209 19.91 -15.67 14.70
CA GLY A 209 19.73 -16.85 15.54
C GLY A 209 19.71 -16.56 17.04
N ASP A 210 19.91 -15.32 17.49
CA ASP A 210 19.77 -14.97 18.91
C ASP A 210 18.33 -15.20 19.38
N VAL A 211 18.19 -15.74 20.57
CA VAL A 211 16.90 -16.09 21.18
C VAL A 211 16.81 -15.42 22.55
N ILE A 212 15.68 -14.73 22.76
CA ILE A 212 15.27 -14.26 24.10
C ILE A 212 13.95 -14.88 24.49
N ARG A 213 13.77 -15.11 25.79
CA ARG A 213 12.52 -15.58 26.40
C ARG A 213 11.97 -14.49 27.31
N TYR A 214 10.68 -14.23 27.19
CA TYR A 214 9.98 -13.30 28.05
C TYR A 214 8.60 -13.87 28.42
N GLY A 215 8.48 -14.39 29.63
CA GLY A 215 7.34 -15.20 30.03
C GLY A 215 7.21 -16.44 29.12
N ASP A 216 6.03 -16.61 28.55
CA ASP A 216 5.73 -17.72 27.64
C ASP A 216 6.08 -17.39 26.17
N LEU A 217 6.70 -16.23 25.93
CA LEU A 217 7.10 -15.78 24.59
C LEU A 217 8.56 -16.12 24.33
N VAL A 218 8.80 -16.52 23.07
CA VAL A 218 10.17 -16.76 22.59
C VAL A 218 10.36 -15.89 21.33
N PHE A 219 11.30 -14.95 21.41
CA PHE A 219 11.72 -14.13 20.30
C PHE A 219 13.01 -14.67 19.70
N THR A 220 13.06 -14.79 18.37
CA THR A 220 14.27 -15.23 17.65
C THR A 220 14.60 -14.20 16.58
N VAL A 221 15.85 -13.73 16.56
CA VAL A 221 16.36 -12.87 15.48
C VAL A 221 16.48 -13.73 14.22
N ASN A 222 15.53 -13.59 13.30
CA ASN A 222 15.43 -14.47 12.13
C ASN A 222 16.35 -14.00 11.00
N GLU A 223 16.40 -12.70 10.74
CA GLU A 223 17.24 -12.11 9.70
C GLU A 223 17.87 -10.81 10.17
N MET A 224 19.09 -10.54 9.64
CA MET A 224 19.87 -9.33 9.92
C MET A 224 20.36 -8.71 8.61
N GLN A 225 20.42 -7.38 8.56
CA GLN A 225 21.13 -6.63 7.53
C GLN A 225 22.14 -5.70 8.23
N GLY A 226 23.40 -6.05 8.17
CA GLY A 226 24.44 -5.39 8.97
C GLY A 226 24.15 -5.54 10.47
N LEU A 227 23.93 -4.41 11.16
CA LEU A 227 23.59 -4.37 12.59
C LEU A 227 22.09 -4.29 12.87
N LYS A 228 21.26 -4.19 11.82
CA LYS A 228 19.81 -4.03 11.92
C LYS A 228 19.12 -5.39 11.84
N ILE A 229 18.19 -5.65 12.76
CA ILE A 229 17.27 -6.79 12.64
C ILE A 229 16.29 -6.44 11.52
N THR A 230 16.09 -7.34 10.56
CA THR A 230 15.14 -7.15 9.45
C THR A 230 13.94 -8.10 9.53
N LYS A 231 14.06 -9.21 10.26
CA LYS A 231 12.95 -10.11 10.55
C LYS A 231 13.08 -10.69 11.95
N LEU A 232 11.98 -10.66 12.70
CA LEU A 232 11.89 -11.20 14.04
C LEU A 232 10.83 -12.31 14.09
N LYS A 233 11.17 -13.46 14.64
CA LYS A 233 10.21 -14.55 14.86
C LYS A 233 9.73 -14.53 16.31
N ILE A 234 8.41 -14.52 16.49
CA ILE A 234 7.75 -14.60 17.79
C ILE A 234 7.04 -15.95 17.88
N LYS A 235 7.33 -16.71 18.91
CA LYS A 235 6.59 -17.90 19.30
C LYS A 235 5.83 -17.63 20.59
N ILE A 236 4.53 -17.78 20.53
CA ILE A 236 3.61 -17.63 21.66
C ILE A 236 3.33 -19.03 22.21
N GLY A 237 3.67 -19.27 23.48
CA GLY A 237 3.39 -20.54 24.14
C GLY A 237 1.86 -20.77 24.17
N SER A 238 1.41 -21.92 23.70
CA SER A 238 0.01 -22.33 23.96
C SER A 238 -0.10 -22.63 25.44
N GLU A 239 -1.00 -21.96 26.15
CA GLU A 239 -1.54 -22.48 27.40
C GLU A 239 -2.01 -23.90 27.14
N GLY A 240 -1.47 -24.86 27.89
CA GLY A 240 -1.82 -26.27 27.87
C GLY A 240 -3.18 -26.53 28.49
#